data_bf03d1069c0be00b61a76be65a5e078b
#
_entry.id   bf03d1069c0be00b61a76be65a5e078b
#
_cell.length_a   1.000
_cell.length_b   1.000
_cell.length_c   1.000
_cell.angle_alpha   90.00
_cell.angle_beta   90.00
_cell.angle_gamma   90.00
#
_symmetry.space_group_name_H-M   'P 1'
#
loop_
_entity.id
_entity.type
_entity.pdbx_description
1 polymer ?
#
loop_
_entity_poly.entity_id
_entity_poly.type
_entity_poly.pdbx_seq_one_letter_code
_entity_poly.pdbx_strand_id
1 'polypeptide(L)'
;MFRGATKVTLDAKGRVAIPSRYRDRLLTVAAGRLVATVDRDYCLLIYPLPDWEEIERKLVRLPTLNKQVRRLQRLMVGYATELEMDGHGRVLLTRELREFAGLERQAMLIGQGNKFELWNDERWLKRRDEWLADDEG
;
A
#
# COMPACT_ATOMS: atom_id res chain seq x y z
N MET A 1 0.14 -12.61 9.88
CA MET A 1 -0.71 -11.46 9.52
C MET A 1 -0.08 -10.16 9.98
N PHE A 2 -0.19 -9.12 9.19
CA PHE A 2 0.33 -7.80 9.55
C PHE A 2 -0.72 -7.01 10.31
N ARG A 3 -0.29 -6.27 11.31
CA ARG A 3 -1.17 -5.41 12.12
C ARG A 3 -0.38 -4.25 12.70
N GLY A 4 -1.08 -3.22 13.12
CA GLY A 4 -0.50 -2.07 13.80
C GLY A 4 -0.37 -0.86 12.90
N ALA A 5 -0.39 0.30 13.53
CA ALA A 5 -0.22 1.60 12.89
C ALA A 5 1.14 2.16 13.33
N THR A 6 2.02 2.42 12.38
CA THR A 6 3.39 2.85 12.68
C THR A 6 3.74 4.06 11.84
N LYS A 7 4.26 5.10 12.48
CA LYS A 7 4.82 6.23 11.75
C LYS A 7 6.10 5.79 11.05
N VAL A 8 6.21 6.16 9.77
CA VAL A 8 7.40 5.90 8.97
C VAL A 8 7.83 7.20 8.29
N THR A 9 9.08 7.24 7.85
CA THR A 9 9.64 8.43 7.22
C THR A 9 10.13 8.08 5.83
N LEU A 10 9.82 8.96 4.86
CA LEU A 10 10.38 8.87 3.53
C LEU A 10 11.67 9.70 3.48
N ASP A 11 12.71 9.15 2.88
CA ASP A 11 13.93 9.90 2.66
C ASP A 11 13.79 10.78 1.40
N ALA A 12 14.83 11.54 1.08
CA ALA A 12 14.82 12.47 -0.05
C ALA A 12 14.64 11.77 -1.41
N LYS A 13 14.97 10.48 -1.48
CA LYS A 13 14.82 9.69 -2.71
C LYS A 13 13.46 9.00 -2.82
N GLY A 14 12.63 9.08 -1.79
CA GLY A 14 11.32 8.41 -1.74
C GLY A 14 11.37 6.99 -1.22
N ARG A 15 12.41 6.63 -0.46
CA ARG A 15 12.51 5.32 0.16
C ARG A 15 11.86 5.34 1.54
N VAL A 16 11.14 4.26 1.85
CA VAL A 16 10.49 4.05 3.14
C VAL A 16 11.11 2.83 3.80
N ALA A 17 11.51 2.97 5.05
CA ALA A 17 12.00 1.83 5.82
C ALA A 17 10.82 1.05 6.38
N ILE A 18 10.72 -0.22 6.02
CA ILE A 18 9.73 -1.12 6.59
C ILE A 18 10.13 -1.40 8.04
N PRO A 19 9.21 -1.27 9.00
CA PRO A 19 9.53 -1.59 10.40
C PRO A 19 10.12 -2.98 10.56
N SER A 20 11.13 -3.09 11.40
CA SER A 20 11.92 -4.34 11.55
C SER A 20 11.05 -5.55 11.91
N ARG A 21 9.97 -5.33 12.66
CA ARG A 21 9.08 -6.43 13.05
C ARG A 21 8.36 -7.11 11.88
N TYR A 22 8.33 -6.47 10.69
CA TYR A 22 7.71 -7.04 9.50
C TYR A 22 8.72 -7.59 8.50
N ARG A 23 9.99 -7.20 8.61
CA ARG A 23 11.02 -7.53 7.60
C ARG A 23 11.24 -9.03 7.45
N ASP A 24 11.40 -9.74 8.56
CA ASP A 24 11.67 -11.18 8.53
C ASP A 24 10.54 -11.95 7.86
N ARG A 25 9.30 -11.57 8.17
CA ARG A 25 8.15 -12.21 7.55
C ARG A 25 8.11 -11.95 6.05
N LEU A 26 8.36 -10.72 5.62
CA LEU A 26 8.38 -10.38 4.20
C LEU A 26 9.50 -11.11 3.45
N LEU A 27 10.64 -11.29 4.08
CA LEU A 27 11.73 -12.09 3.50
C LEU A 27 11.33 -13.55 3.37
N THR A 28 10.67 -14.10 4.38
CA THR A 28 10.24 -15.50 4.39
C THR A 28 9.16 -15.79 3.35
N VAL A 29 8.11 -14.95 3.30
CA VAL A 29 6.93 -15.24 2.46
C VAL A 29 7.06 -14.72 1.04
N ALA A 30 7.93 -13.75 0.78
CA ALA A 30 7.99 -13.07 -0.51
C ALA A 30 9.42 -12.77 -0.97
N ALA A 31 10.45 -13.24 -0.26
CA ALA A 31 11.85 -12.91 -0.55
C ALA A 31 12.09 -11.39 -0.65
N GLY A 32 11.35 -10.61 0.13
CA GLY A 32 11.45 -9.15 0.13
C GLY A 32 10.81 -8.46 -1.06
N ARG A 33 10.06 -9.19 -1.89
CA ARG A 33 9.40 -8.65 -3.08
C ARG A 33 7.97 -8.24 -2.75
N LEU A 34 7.61 -7.02 -3.10
CA LEU A 34 6.33 -6.42 -2.78
C LEU A 34 5.73 -5.81 -4.03
N VAL A 35 4.44 -5.50 -3.97
CA VAL A 35 3.77 -4.69 -4.99
C VAL A 35 3.02 -3.57 -4.27
N ALA A 36 3.24 -2.35 -4.71
CA ALA A 36 2.47 -1.20 -4.26
C ALA A 36 1.51 -0.78 -5.36
N THR A 37 0.29 -0.46 -4.97
CA THR A 37 -0.72 0.08 -5.87
C THR A 37 -1.58 1.09 -5.12
N VAL A 38 -2.61 1.60 -5.76
CA VAL A 38 -3.42 2.70 -5.22
C VAL A 38 -4.78 2.21 -4.75
N ASP A 39 -5.35 2.95 -3.80
CA ASP A 39 -6.70 2.75 -3.29
C ASP A 39 -7.53 4.01 -3.53
N ARG A 40 -8.84 3.84 -3.61
CA ARG A 40 -9.80 4.93 -3.85
C ARG A 40 -9.75 6.01 -2.78
N ASP A 41 -9.29 5.68 -1.58
CA ASP A 41 -9.16 6.63 -0.49
C ASP A 41 -7.87 7.43 -0.52
N TYR A 42 -7.13 7.37 -1.63
CA TYR A 42 -5.87 8.10 -1.84
C TYR A 42 -4.76 7.68 -0.88
N CYS A 43 -4.70 6.40 -0.58
CA CYS A 43 -3.54 5.79 0.07
C CYS A 43 -2.94 4.74 -0.86
N LEU A 44 -1.80 4.20 -0.48
CA LEU A 44 -1.19 3.08 -1.19
C LEU A 44 -1.54 1.77 -0.48
N LEU A 45 -1.73 0.73 -1.29
CA LEU A 45 -1.84 -0.64 -0.81
C LEU A 45 -0.51 -1.32 -1.10
N ILE A 46 0.06 -2.00 -0.13
CA ILE A 46 1.33 -2.71 -0.29
C ILE A 46 1.12 -4.16 0.09
N TYR A 47 1.35 -5.05 -0.87
CA TYR A 47 1.17 -6.50 -0.72
C TYR A 47 2.49 -7.23 -0.87
N PRO A 48 2.70 -8.33 -0.14
CA PRO A 48 3.72 -9.29 -0.56
C PRO A 48 3.39 -9.77 -1.98
N LEU A 49 4.41 -9.98 -2.79
CA LEU A 49 4.19 -10.32 -4.21
C LEU A 49 3.23 -11.51 -4.43
N PRO A 50 3.36 -12.64 -3.71
CA PRO A 50 2.43 -13.75 -3.93
C PRO A 50 0.97 -13.39 -3.66
N ASP A 51 0.71 -12.58 -2.64
CA ASP A 51 -0.66 -12.14 -2.32
C ASP A 51 -1.21 -11.22 -3.41
N TRP A 52 -0.37 -10.33 -3.93
CA TRP A 52 -0.77 -9.47 -5.04
C TRP A 52 -1.10 -10.26 -6.29
N GLU A 53 -0.29 -11.25 -6.63
CA GLU A 53 -0.50 -12.06 -7.83
C GLU A 53 -1.84 -12.78 -7.78
N GLU A 54 -2.25 -13.23 -6.61
CA GLU A 54 -3.56 -13.86 -6.43
C GLU A 54 -4.71 -12.86 -6.66
N ILE A 55 -4.56 -11.65 -6.11
CA ILE A 55 -5.55 -10.58 -6.30
C ILE A 55 -5.60 -10.15 -7.76
N GLU A 56 -4.46 -9.99 -8.40
CA GLU A 56 -4.36 -9.59 -9.80
C GLU A 56 -5.08 -10.58 -10.71
N ARG A 57 -4.89 -11.88 -10.48
CA ARG A 57 -5.61 -12.90 -11.26
C ARG A 57 -7.12 -12.75 -11.17
N LYS A 58 -7.63 -12.41 -10.00
CA LYS A 58 -9.06 -12.19 -9.80
C LYS A 58 -9.53 -10.91 -10.49
N LEU A 59 -8.75 -9.84 -10.36
CA LEU A 59 -9.10 -8.54 -10.95
C LEU A 59 -9.18 -8.60 -12.48
N VAL A 60 -8.22 -9.25 -13.13
CA VAL A 60 -8.19 -9.29 -14.60
C VAL A 60 -9.27 -10.20 -15.20
N ARG A 61 -9.86 -11.07 -14.38
CA ARG A 61 -10.95 -11.95 -14.81
C ARG A 61 -12.34 -11.36 -14.65
N LEU A 62 -12.46 -10.21 -14.01
CA LEU A 62 -13.75 -9.56 -13.82
C LEU A 62 -14.31 -9.09 -15.16
N PRO A 63 -15.66 -9.04 -15.30
CA PRO A 63 -16.29 -8.62 -16.56
C PRO A 63 -15.96 -7.17 -16.92
N THR A 64 -15.33 -6.96 -18.08
CA THR A 64 -14.86 -5.65 -18.51
C THR A 64 -15.94 -4.75 -19.10
N LEU A 65 -17.16 -5.25 -19.29
CA LEU A 65 -18.27 -4.43 -19.73
C LEU A 65 -18.81 -3.52 -18.63
N ASN A 66 -18.51 -3.85 -17.38
CA ASN A 66 -18.92 -3.06 -16.22
C ASN A 66 -17.97 -1.87 -16.02
N LYS A 67 -18.53 -0.67 -15.95
CA LYS A 67 -17.72 0.56 -15.77
C LYS A 67 -16.93 0.56 -14.47
N GLN A 68 -17.51 0.06 -13.39
CA GLN A 68 -16.84 0.01 -12.08
C GLN A 68 -15.66 -0.95 -12.11
N VAL A 69 -15.80 -2.07 -12.80
CA VAL A 69 -14.72 -3.03 -12.98
C VAL A 69 -13.57 -2.39 -13.76
N ARG A 70 -13.89 -1.68 -14.87
CA ARG A 70 -12.84 -1.01 -15.65
C ARG A 70 -12.07 0.03 -14.82
N ARG A 71 -12.80 0.79 -13.98
CA ARG A 71 -12.16 1.76 -13.09
C ARG A 71 -11.24 1.08 -12.09
N LEU A 72 -11.73 -0.01 -11.50
CA LEU A 72 -10.95 -0.78 -10.53
C LEU A 72 -9.68 -1.34 -11.16
N GLN A 73 -9.80 -1.92 -12.36
CA GLN A 73 -8.63 -2.45 -13.08
C GLN A 73 -7.63 -1.35 -13.43
N ARG A 74 -8.11 -0.19 -13.91
CA ARG A 74 -7.22 0.94 -14.23
C ARG A 74 -6.46 1.45 -13.02
N LEU A 75 -7.11 1.52 -11.87
CA LEU A 75 -6.49 2.00 -10.66
C LEU A 75 -5.57 0.94 -10.06
N MET A 76 -6.10 -0.21 -9.72
CA MET A 76 -5.32 -1.21 -8.98
C MET A 76 -4.27 -1.92 -9.84
N VAL A 77 -4.63 -2.37 -11.02
CA VAL A 77 -3.66 -3.04 -11.91
C VAL A 77 -2.81 -2.02 -12.64
N GLY A 78 -3.41 -0.93 -13.08
CA GLY A 78 -2.70 0.10 -13.84
C GLY A 78 -1.60 0.81 -13.07
N TYR A 79 -1.76 1.00 -11.76
CA TYR A 79 -0.74 1.60 -10.91
C TYR A 79 0.21 0.59 -10.26
N ALA A 80 -0.10 -0.71 -10.34
CA ALA A 80 0.68 -1.73 -9.64
C ALA A 80 2.16 -1.67 -10.04
N THR A 81 3.03 -1.58 -9.05
CA THR A 81 4.47 -1.41 -9.22
C THR A 81 5.20 -2.39 -8.33
N GLU A 82 6.08 -3.20 -8.91
CA GLU A 82 6.89 -4.11 -8.11
C GLU A 82 7.97 -3.33 -7.36
N LEU A 83 8.14 -3.68 -6.10
CA LEU A 83 9.15 -3.12 -5.22
C LEU A 83 9.97 -4.26 -4.64
N GLU A 84 11.22 -3.97 -4.34
CA GLU A 84 12.08 -4.93 -3.67
C GLU A 84 12.71 -4.27 -2.46
N MET A 85 12.63 -4.93 -1.33
CA MET A 85 13.22 -4.45 -0.09
C MET A 85 14.75 -4.55 -0.21
N ASP A 86 15.46 -3.46 0.07
CA ASP A 86 16.92 -3.47 0.04
C ASP A 86 17.49 -4.10 1.31
N GLY A 87 18.82 -4.17 1.42
CA GLY A 87 19.51 -4.77 2.57
C GLY A 87 19.26 -4.05 3.90
N HIS A 88 18.71 -2.84 3.87
CA HIS A 88 18.33 -2.07 5.05
C HIS A 88 16.83 -2.10 5.32
N GLY A 89 16.10 -2.93 4.60
CA GLY A 89 14.63 -3.04 4.76
C GLY A 89 13.87 -1.87 4.17
N ARG A 90 14.44 -1.14 3.22
CA ARG A 90 13.77 0.01 2.59
C ARG A 90 13.22 -0.37 1.23
N VAL A 91 12.11 0.26 0.86
CA VAL A 91 11.52 0.15 -0.48
C VAL A 91 11.47 1.52 -1.12
N LEU A 92 11.75 1.60 -2.42
CA LEU A 92 11.71 2.83 -3.18
C LEU A 92 10.32 2.99 -3.82
N LEU A 93 9.61 4.03 -3.41
CA LEU A 93 8.32 4.36 -4.01
C LEU A 93 8.53 5.26 -5.22
N THR A 94 7.83 4.95 -6.31
CA THR A 94 7.89 5.81 -7.50
C THR A 94 7.27 7.17 -7.22
N ARG A 95 7.65 8.15 -8.03
CA ARG A 95 7.09 9.49 -7.93
C ARG A 95 5.57 9.47 -8.10
N GLU A 96 5.06 8.69 -9.05
CA GLU A 96 3.64 8.58 -9.34
C GLU A 96 2.86 8.08 -8.13
N LEU A 97 3.36 7.06 -7.45
CA LEU A 97 2.73 6.54 -6.23
C LEU A 97 2.76 7.57 -5.12
N ARG A 98 3.88 8.24 -4.92
CA ARG A 98 4.00 9.27 -3.89
C ARG A 98 3.06 10.45 -4.14
N GLU A 99 2.96 10.90 -5.38
CA GLU A 99 2.04 11.98 -5.74
C GLU A 99 0.59 11.59 -5.52
N PHE A 100 0.22 10.39 -5.94
CA PHE A 100 -1.16 9.91 -5.76
C PHE A 100 -1.58 9.95 -4.30
N ALA A 101 -0.76 9.45 -3.42
CA ALA A 101 -1.09 9.36 -1.99
C ALA A 101 -0.70 10.61 -1.20
N GLY A 102 -0.16 11.63 -1.87
CA GLY A 102 0.26 12.86 -1.20
C GLY A 102 1.36 12.63 -0.18
N LEU A 103 2.25 11.67 -0.44
CA LEU A 103 3.32 11.34 0.50
C LEU A 103 4.45 12.34 0.41
N GLU A 104 4.84 12.87 1.56
CA GLU A 104 5.98 13.76 1.68
C GLU A 104 7.03 13.09 2.56
N ARG A 105 7.27 13.62 3.73
CA ARG A 105 8.28 13.08 4.63
C ARG A 105 7.73 12.11 5.66
N GLN A 106 6.57 12.43 6.22
CA GLN A 106 5.95 11.62 7.27
C GLN A 106 4.76 10.85 6.71
N ALA A 107 4.66 9.58 7.04
CA ALA A 107 3.58 8.73 6.60
C ALA A 107 3.18 7.75 7.71
N MET A 108 2.02 7.14 7.53
CA MET A 108 1.51 6.14 8.47
C MET A 108 1.36 4.81 7.73
N LEU A 109 2.03 3.79 8.24
CA LEU A 109 1.94 2.44 7.70
C LEU A 109 0.98 1.63 8.56
N ILE A 110 -0.07 1.09 7.95
CA ILE A 110 -1.13 0.37 8.65
C ILE A 110 -1.15 -1.08 8.19
N GLY A 111 -0.90 -2.02 9.10
CA GLY A 111 -1.02 -3.44 8.79
C GLY A 111 -2.48 -3.88 8.79
N GLN A 112 -2.89 -4.61 7.77
CA GLN A 112 -4.27 -5.07 7.60
C GLN A 112 -4.32 -6.52 7.12
N GLY A 113 -3.75 -7.43 7.89
CA GLY A 113 -3.79 -8.84 7.56
C GLY A 113 -2.72 -9.24 6.56
N ASN A 114 -3.07 -9.37 5.30
CA ASN A 114 -2.14 -9.78 4.25
C ASN A 114 -1.49 -8.61 3.49
N LYS A 115 -1.76 -7.39 3.92
CA LYS A 115 -1.27 -6.19 3.24
C LYS A 115 -1.03 -5.06 4.22
N PHE A 116 -0.48 -3.98 3.69
CA PHE A 116 -0.37 -2.70 4.39
C PHE A 116 -1.08 -1.62 3.59
N GLU A 117 -1.54 -0.60 4.31
CA GLU A 117 -1.85 0.70 3.70
C GLU A 117 -0.79 1.69 4.10
N LEU A 118 -0.42 2.58 3.17
CA LEU A 118 0.51 3.66 3.46
C LEU A 118 -0.18 4.99 3.17
N TRP A 119 -0.29 5.81 4.19
CA TRP A 119 -1.07 7.04 4.18
C TRP A 119 -0.22 8.25 4.41
N ASN A 120 -0.59 9.36 3.77
CA ASN A 120 -0.18 10.68 4.21
C ASN A 120 -0.56 10.84 5.68
N ASP A 121 0.35 11.32 6.51
CA ASP A 121 0.19 11.40 7.96
C ASP A 121 -1.07 12.21 8.36
N GLU A 122 -1.21 13.41 7.81
CA GLU A 122 -2.35 14.28 8.14
C GLU A 122 -3.67 13.72 7.62
N ARG A 123 -3.65 13.15 6.41
CA ARG A 123 -4.84 12.54 5.81
C ARG A 123 -5.31 11.35 6.63
N TRP A 124 -4.39 10.55 7.12
CA TRP A 124 -4.73 9.41 7.98
C TRP A 124 -5.48 9.86 9.23
N LEU A 125 -4.96 10.88 9.93
CA LEU A 125 -5.59 11.36 11.15
C LEU A 125 -7.01 11.90 10.88
N LYS A 126 -7.16 12.65 9.80
CA LYS A 126 -8.46 13.21 9.41
C LYS A 126 -9.48 12.11 9.10
N ARG A 127 -9.08 11.14 8.26
CA ARG A 127 -9.97 10.05 7.87
C ARG A 127 -10.31 9.16 9.06
N ARG A 128 -9.34 8.86 9.89
CA ARG A 128 -9.57 8.11 11.12
C ARG A 128 -10.64 8.76 11.98
N ASP A 129 -10.52 10.05 12.19
CA ASP A 129 -11.47 10.78 13.03
C ASP A 129 -12.85 10.83 12.38
N GLU A 130 -12.95 10.96 11.07
CA GLU A 130 -14.20 10.88 10.34
C GLU A 130 -14.87 9.51 10.54
N TRP A 131 -14.11 8.43 10.40
CA TRP A 131 -14.65 7.07 10.58
C TRP A 131 -15.11 6.83 12.02
N LEU A 132 -14.37 7.35 13.01
CA LEU A 132 -14.73 7.20 14.42
C LEU A 132 -15.99 8.00 14.77
N ALA A 133 -16.24 9.10 14.09
CA ALA A 133 -17.42 9.94 14.32
C ALA A 133 -18.65 9.45 13.56
N ASP A 134 -18.53 8.51 12.64
CA ASP A 134 -19.62 8.00 11.82
C ASP A 134 -20.35 6.89 12.57
N ASP A 135 -21.56 7.23 13.08
CA ASP A 135 -22.38 6.31 13.87
C ASP A 135 -22.94 5.15 13.05
N GLU A 136 -23.01 5.29 11.73
CA GLU A 136 -23.53 4.26 10.84
C GLU A 136 -22.40 3.35 10.31
N GLY A 137 -21.19 3.79 10.52
CA GLY A 137 -20.01 3.13 10.00
C GLY A 137 -19.69 1.84 10.60
#